data_85cc47b66121bc9165ef328594170e86
#
_entry.id   85cc47b66121bc9165ef328594170e86
#
_cell.length_a   1.000
_cell.length_b   1.000
_cell.length_c   1.000
_cell.angle_alpha   90.00
_cell.angle_beta   90.00
_cell.angle_gamma   90.00
#
_symmetry.space_group_name_H-M   'P 1'
#
loop_
_entity.id
_entity.type
_entity.pdbx_description
1 polymer ?
#
loop_
_entity_poly.entity_id
_entity_poly.type
_entity_poly.pdbx_seq_one_letter_code
_entity_poly.pdbx_strand_id
1 'polypeptide(L)'
;MKKLIFLAIHRRGLMFVLFAFIAVVGYYSWTRLAIDAYPDIADTTVQIVTQVPGLAAEEIEQQITIPIERAVNGLPGLNVMRSKNTFGLSTVVLVFDDGIDDYWARQRVQERLVDVELPYDAVPGLNPLTSPTGEIFRYVIESDNLDLREITDLHKWVIIPRLKQVTGVADVSNYGGITTQYQIELNPRKMEEYDISLSDVTEKVEMNNVNAGGSMLSRGDLSYVIRGIGLVKDLKDLGRIVIKTDNGVPVYLDDIGKLKYGSLERKGVLGFYDGKRNFSDGVEGIVQMLRGQNPSQVLEGVHAAIDELNNEVLPKGTHIHPFMDRTNLVDMTLHTVSHTLFMGMILVILVLILSCYPKFRITKFIQTKILSQLDFLLY
;
A
#
# COMPACT_ATOMS: atom_id res chain seq x y z
N MET A 1 33.67 -8.14 -41.84
CA MET A 1 34.25 -6.92 -41.29
C MET A 1 34.74 -5.97 -42.38
N LYS A 2 35.61 -6.35 -43.37
CA LYS A 2 36.09 -5.44 -44.41
C LYS A 2 35.01 -4.74 -45.24
N LYS A 3 33.92 -5.44 -45.61
CA LYS A 3 32.80 -4.87 -46.37
C LYS A 3 32.00 -3.80 -45.58
N LEU A 4 31.84 -3.96 -44.26
CA LEU A 4 31.18 -2.97 -43.38
C LEU A 4 32.03 -1.69 -43.25
N ILE A 5 33.32 -1.83 -43.08
CA ILE A 5 34.27 -0.71 -42.99
C ILE A 5 34.26 0.07 -44.32
N PHE A 6 34.28 -0.63 -45.45
CA PHE A 6 34.25 -0.04 -46.79
C PHE A 6 32.93 0.74 -47.02
N LEU A 7 31.76 0.16 -46.62
CA LEU A 7 30.46 0.79 -46.69
C LEU A 7 30.42 2.07 -45.83
N ALA A 8 30.94 2.02 -44.61
CA ALA A 8 30.97 3.13 -43.67
C ALA A 8 31.78 4.32 -44.22
N ILE A 9 32.91 4.05 -44.89
CA ILE A 9 33.80 5.07 -45.46
C ILE A 9 33.17 5.67 -46.69
N HIS A 10 32.53 4.87 -47.58
CA HIS A 10 32.01 5.34 -48.87
C HIS A 10 30.61 5.99 -48.76
N ARG A 11 29.81 5.61 -47.77
CA ARG A 11 28.45 6.16 -47.56
C ARG A 11 28.31 6.88 -46.22
N ARG A 12 29.13 7.93 -46.05
CA ARG A 12 29.18 8.72 -44.78
C ARG A 12 27.82 9.25 -44.35
N GLY A 13 26.99 9.76 -45.34
CA GLY A 13 25.64 10.25 -45.01
C GLY A 13 24.72 9.19 -44.47
N LEU A 14 24.76 7.95 -45.00
CA LEU A 14 23.96 6.84 -44.50
C LEU A 14 24.35 6.46 -43.05
N MET A 15 25.65 6.51 -42.76
CA MET A 15 26.14 6.26 -41.40
C MET A 15 25.69 7.33 -40.41
N PHE A 16 25.71 8.63 -40.83
CA PHE A 16 25.17 9.71 -39.98
C PHE A 16 23.68 9.53 -39.69
N VAL A 17 22.88 9.16 -40.69
CA VAL A 17 21.44 8.90 -40.50
C VAL A 17 21.22 7.71 -39.57
N LEU A 18 22.02 6.63 -39.70
CA LEU A 18 21.94 5.47 -38.84
C LEU A 18 22.28 5.83 -37.39
N PHE A 19 23.34 6.58 -37.15
CA PHE A 19 23.73 7.03 -35.82
C PHE A 19 22.70 7.97 -35.20
N ALA A 20 22.14 8.91 -36.01
CA ALA A 20 21.06 9.79 -35.54
C ALA A 20 19.82 8.99 -35.15
N PHE A 21 19.47 7.98 -35.96
CA PHE A 21 18.35 7.10 -35.67
C PHE A 21 18.58 6.31 -34.34
N ILE A 22 19.77 5.72 -34.17
CA ILE A 22 20.12 5.02 -32.92
C ILE A 22 20.08 5.98 -31.72
N ALA A 23 20.57 7.21 -31.88
CA ALA A 23 20.51 8.21 -30.81
C ALA A 23 19.08 8.58 -30.43
N VAL A 24 18.18 8.75 -31.40
CA VAL A 24 16.77 9.05 -31.15
C VAL A 24 16.07 7.88 -30.46
N VAL A 25 16.30 6.65 -30.96
CA VAL A 25 15.73 5.43 -30.32
C VAL A 25 16.30 5.24 -28.93
N GLY A 26 17.60 5.48 -28.73
CA GLY A 26 18.23 5.42 -27.42
C GLY A 26 17.65 6.44 -26.44
N TYR A 27 17.47 7.67 -26.85
CA TYR A 27 16.83 8.71 -26.04
C TYR A 27 15.39 8.35 -25.68
N TYR A 28 14.61 7.87 -26.65
CA TYR A 28 13.24 7.42 -26.40
C TYR A 28 13.17 6.23 -25.43
N SER A 29 14.09 5.26 -25.57
CA SER A 29 14.19 4.12 -24.65
C SER A 29 14.60 4.56 -23.26
N TRP A 30 15.51 5.51 -23.14
CA TRP A 30 15.95 6.09 -21.86
C TRP A 30 14.79 6.73 -21.08
N THR A 31 13.94 7.52 -21.75
CA THR A 31 12.80 8.19 -21.10
C THR A 31 11.71 7.20 -20.62
N ARG A 32 11.73 5.96 -21.11
CA ARG A 32 10.78 4.91 -20.72
C ARG A 32 11.37 3.84 -19.81
N LEU A 33 12.64 3.95 -19.49
CA LEU A 33 13.29 2.98 -18.65
C LEU A 33 12.72 3.07 -17.23
N ALA A 34 12.14 1.98 -16.74
CA ALA A 34 11.78 1.87 -15.34
C ALA A 34 13.07 1.75 -14.53
N ILE A 35 13.31 2.72 -13.64
CA ILE A 35 14.51 2.74 -12.82
C ILE A 35 14.07 2.44 -11.40
N ASP A 36 14.46 1.27 -10.93
CA ASP A 36 14.31 0.88 -9.56
C ASP A 36 15.66 1.05 -8.83
N ALA A 37 15.64 1.76 -7.71
CA ALA A 37 16.82 1.96 -6.88
C ALA A 37 17.25 0.66 -6.19
N TYR A 38 16.28 -0.22 -5.91
CA TYR A 38 16.50 -1.55 -5.36
C TYR A 38 15.74 -2.57 -6.21
N PRO A 39 16.46 -3.50 -6.90
CA PRO A 39 15.79 -4.57 -7.62
C PRO A 39 14.94 -5.42 -6.67
N ASP A 40 13.70 -5.68 -7.03
CA ASP A 40 12.86 -6.61 -6.30
C ASP A 40 13.27 -8.04 -6.62
N ILE A 41 14.00 -8.65 -5.69
CA ILE A 41 14.45 -10.05 -5.76
C ILE A 41 13.52 -10.99 -4.97
N ALA A 42 12.37 -10.50 -4.51
CA ALA A 42 11.44 -11.31 -3.74
C ALA A 42 10.72 -12.33 -4.65
N ASP A 43 10.57 -13.54 -4.15
CA ASP A 43 9.77 -14.58 -4.78
C ASP A 43 8.31 -14.17 -4.94
N THR A 44 7.59 -14.78 -5.88
CA THR A 44 6.15 -14.61 -5.99
C THR A 44 5.46 -15.11 -4.72
N THR A 45 4.90 -14.18 -3.96
CA THR A 45 4.34 -14.45 -2.64
C THR A 45 2.90 -13.99 -2.53
N VAL A 46 2.02 -14.87 -2.03
CA VAL A 46 0.62 -14.53 -1.71
C VAL A 46 0.42 -14.70 -0.21
N GLN A 47 -0.05 -13.64 0.44
CA GLN A 47 -0.32 -13.63 1.87
C GLN A 47 -1.82 -13.58 2.13
N ILE A 48 -2.32 -14.55 2.89
CA ILE A 48 -3.71 -14.63 3.34
C ILE A 48 -3.75 -14.16 4.79
N VAL A 49 -4.63 -13.23 5.09
CA VAL A 49 -4.83 -12.68 6.43
C VAL A 49 -6.27 -12.85 6.84
N THR A 50 -6.50 -13.45 8.01
CA THR A 50 -7.84 -13.65 8.57
C THR A 50 -7.87 -13.13 9.99
N GLN A 51 -8.80 -12.22 10.28
CA GLN A 51 -8.96 -11.64 11.62
C GLN A 51 -10.20 -12.21 12.31
N VAL A 52 -10.02 -12.72 13.51
CA VAL A 52 -11.11 -13.22 14.38
C VAL A 52 -10.82 -12.74 15.81
N PRO A 53 -11.24 -11.52 16.16
CA PRO A 53 -10.97 -10.94 17.47
C PRO A 53 -11.48 -11.83 18.60
N GLY A 54 -10.69 -11.97 19.68
CA GLY A 54 -11.07 -12.71 20.87
C GLY A 54 -10.59 -14.15 20.94
N LEU A 55 -10.11 -14.74 19.84
CA LEU A 55 -9.57 -16.10 19.87
C LEU A 55 -8.08 -16.14 20.23
N ALA A 56 -7.69 -17.11 21.06
CA ALA A 56 -6.28 -17.38 21.36
C ALA A 56 -5.55 -17.94 20.11
N ALA A 57 -4.21 -17.87 20.12
CA ALA A 57 -3.41 -18.28 18.96
C ALA A 57 -3.60 -19.76 18.58
N GLU A 58 -3.80 -20.64 19.56
CA GLU A 58 -4.05 -22.07 19.33
C GLU A 58 -5.42 -22.31 18.67
N GLU A 59 -6.45 -21.60 19.11
CA GLU A 59 -7.79 -21.67 18.52
C GLU A 59 -7.81 -21.12 17.10
N ILE A 60 -7.08 -20.01 16.85
CA ILE A 60 -6.87 -19.47 15.51
C ILE A 60 -6.19 -20.51 14.61
N GLU A 61 -5.18 -21.22 15.11
CA GLU A 61 -4.51 -22.28 14.34
C GLU A 61 -5.48 -23.38 13.96
N GLN A 62 -6.18 -23.94 14.96
CA GLN A 62 -7.04 -25.11 14.75
C GLN A 62 -8.26 -24.80 13.91
N GLN A 63 -8.92 -23.67 14.15
CA GLN A 63 -10.23 -23.39 13.56
C GLN A 63 -10.17 -22.52 12.28
N ILE A 64 -9.10 -21.75 12.11
CA ILE A 64 -8.97 -20.80 10.98
C ILE A 64 -7.82 -21.21 10.07
N THR A 65 -6.61 -21.38 10.62
CA THR A 65 -5.40 -21.54 9.81
C THR A 65 -5.36 -22.90 9.13
N ILE A 66 -5.58 -23.98 9.87
CA ILE A 66 -5.56 -25.35 9.31
C ILE A 66 -6.59 -25.55 8.20
N PRO A 67 -7.85 -25.10 8.30
CA PRO A 67 -8.79 -25.13 7.17
C PRO A 67 -8.29 -24.39 5.92
N ILE A 68 -7.70 -23.20 6.10
CA ILE A 68 -7.12 -22.42 4.99
C ILE A 68 -5.94 -23.18 4.37
N GLU A 69 -5.00 -23.67 5.18
CA GLU A 69 -3.84 -24.44 4.71
C GLU A 69 -4.25 -25.68 3.91
N ARG A 70 -5.27 -26.39 4.38
CA ARG A 70 -5.82 -27.56 3.66
C ARG A 70 -6.41 -27.19 2.31
N ALA A 71 -7.10 -26.07 2.21
CA ALA A 71 -7.71 -25.61 0.96
C ALA A 71 -6.66 -25.20 -0.08
N VAL A 72 -5.60 -24.51 0.34
CA VAL A 72 -4.55 -24.02 -0.57
C VAL A 72 -3.43 -25.02 -0.78
N ASN A 73 -3.40 -26.13 -0.05
CA ASN A 73 -2.40 -27.17 -0.23
C ASN A 73 -2.52 -27.82 -1.63
N GLY A 74 -1.38 -28.10 -2.24
CA GLY A 74 -1.30 -28.70 -3.58
C GLY A 74 -1.65 -27.75 -4.71
N LEU A 75 -1.59 -26.45 -4.51
CA LEU A 75 -1.63 -25.48 -5.60
C LEU A 75 -0.42 -25.67 -6.53
N PRO A 76 -0.60 -25.64 -7.86
CA PRO A 76 0.50 -25.76 -8.81
C PRO A 76 1.55 -24.67 -8.60
N GLY A 77 2.82 -25.06 -8.54
CA GLY A 77 3.93 -24.16 -8.33
C GLY A 77 4.08 -23.59 -6.93
N LEU A 78 3.29 -24.08 -5.94
CA LEU A 78 3.48 -23.75 -4.54
C LEU A 78 4.75 -24.44 -4.02
N ASN A 79 5.76 -23.68 -3.64
CA ASN A 79 7.03 -24.16 -3.13
C ASN A 79 7.02 -24.26 -1.60
N VAL A 80 6.65 -23.16 -0.93
CA VAL A 80 6.66 -23.09 0.53
C VAL A 80 5.35 -22.50 1.04
N MET A 81 4.80 -23.11 2.08
CA MET A 81 3.67 -22.58 2.85
C MET A 81 4.12 -22.41 4.32
N ARG A 82 3.86 -21.24 4.88
CA ARG A 82 4.17 -20.91 6.28
C ARG A 82 3.00 -20.18 6.88
N SER A 83 2.67 -20.49 8.12
CA SER A 83 1.64 -19.77 8.86
C SER A 83 2.20 -19.18 10.16
N LYS A 84 1.56 -18.11 10.59
CA LYS A 84 1.81 -17.45 11.86
C LYS A 84 0.49 -17.09 12.50
N ASN A 85 0.28 -17.60 13.72
CA ASN A 85 -0.92 -17.39 14.49
C ASN A 85 -0.61 -16.51 15.70
N THR A 86 -1.44 -15.51 15.92
CA THR A 86 -1.39 -14.64 17.09
C THR A 86 -2.79 -14.44 17.62
N PHE A 87 -2.94 -13.77 18.76
CA PHE A 87 -4.26 -13.47 19.31
C PHE A 87 -5.13 -12.73 18.28
N GLY A 88 -6.23 -13.34 17.88
CA GLY A 88 -7.19 -12.79 16.95
C GLY A 88 -6.75 -12.69 15.48
N LEU A 89 -5.59 -13.27 15.09
CA LEU A 89 -5.05 -13.10 13.74
C LEU A 89 -4.36 -14.35 13.22
N SER A 90 -4.79 -14.82 12.06
CA SER A 90 -4.12 -15.82 11.22
C SER A 90 -3.43 -15.15 10.04
N THR A 91 -2.21 -15.53 9.76
CA THR A 91 -1.47 -15.13 8.58
C THR A 91 -0.86 -16.35 7.91
N VAL A 92 -1.24 -16.65 6.67
CA VAL A 92 -0.68 -17.73 5.87
C VAL A 92 0.06 -17.15 4.69
N VAL A 93 1.32 -17.47 4.56
CA VAL A 93 2.22 -17.00 3.50
C VAL A 93 2.53 -18.15 2.55
N LEU A 94 2.20 -17.96 1.29
CA LEU A 94 2.41 -18.90 0.21
C LEU A 94 3.52 -18.35 -0.70
N VAL A 95 4.59 -19.09 -0.86
CA VAL A 95 5.71 -18.75 -1.73
C VAL A 95 5.67 -19.70 -2.93
N PHE A 96 5.62 -19.13 -4.13
CA PHE A 96 5.56 -19.88 -5.37
C PHE A 96 6.94 -19.97 -6.02
N ASP A 97 7.06 -20.90 -6.98
CA ASP A 97 8.28 -21.08 -7.77
C ASP A 97 8.60 -19.83 -8.62
N ASP A 98 9.87 -19.65 -8.94
CA ASP A 98 10.34 -18.57 -9.79
C ASP A 98 9.64 -18.56 -11.15
N GLY A 99 9.29 -17.36 -11.60
CA GLY A 99 8.66 -17.13 -12.91
C GLY A 99 7.16 -17.34 -12.95
N ILE A 100 6.52 -17.67 -11.83
CA ILE A 100 5.05 -17.66 -11.73
C ILE A 100 4.56 -16.23 -11.65
N ASP A 101 3.56 -15.90 -12.46
CA ASP A 101 2.91 -14.58 -12.46
C ASP A 101 2.13 -14.35 -11.15
N ASP A 102 2.35 -13.17 -10.54
CA ASP A 102 1.75 -12.82 -9.26
C ASP A 102 0.23 -12.79 -9.30
N TYR A 103 -0.39 -12.28 -10.39
CA TYR A 103 -1.84 -12.23 -10.52
C TYR A 103 -2.43 -13.62 -10.71
N TRP A 104 -1.74 -14.47 -11.48
CA TRP A 104 -2.15 -15.86 -11.63
C TRP A 104 -2.12 -16.61 -10.30
N ALA A 105 -1.04 -16.47 -9.52
CA ALA A 105 -0.91 -17.08 -8.20
C ALA A 105 -2.05 -16.63 -7.27
N ARG A 106 -2.31 -15.31 -7.20
CA ARG A 106 -3.40 -14.74 -6.40
C ARG A 106 -4.77 -15.27 -6.82
N GLN A 107 -5.02 -15.35 -8.12
CA GLN A 107 -6.27 -15.88 -8.64
C GLN A 107 -6.48 -17.35 -8.24
N ARG A 108 -5.43 -18.18 -8.35
CA ARG A 108 -5.52 -19.58 -7.92
C ARG A 108 -5.78 -19.72 -6.43
N VAL A 109 -5.12 -18.90 -5.60
CA VAL A 109 -5.37 -18.86 -4.15
C VAL A 109 -6.81 -18.43 -3.88
N GLN A 110 -7.27 -17.34 -4.51
CA GLN A 110 -8.63 -16.84 -4.33
C GLN A 110 -9.69 -17.90 -4.69
N GLU A 111 -9.51 -18.63 -5.77
CA GLU A 111 -10.42 -19.72 -6.19
C GLU A 111 -10.52 -20.81 -5.12
N ARG A 112 -9.41 -21.15 -4.44
CA ARG A 112 -9.42 -22.14 -3.37
C ARG A 112 -10.06 -21.64 -2.10
N LEU A 113 -10.00 -20.31 -1.83
CA LEU A 113 -10.56 -19.72 -0.63
C LEU A 113 -12.08 -19.53 -0.69
N VAL A 114 -12.68 -19.51 -1.89
CA VAL A 114 -14.15 -19.33 -2.06
C VAL A 114 -14.94 -20.41 -1.34
N ASP A 115 -14.45 -21.64 -1.38
CA ASP A 115 -15.14 -22.81 -0.82
C ASP A 115 -14.77 -23.10 0.65
N VAL A 116 -13.98 -22.22 1.28
CA VAL A 116 -13.56 -22.40 2.67
C VAL A 116 -14.60 -21.83 3.62
N GLU A 117 -15.32 -22.70 4.30
CA GLU A 117 -16.22 -22.30 5.39
C GLU A 117 -15.43 -22.19 6.69
N LEU A 118 -15.41 -20.99 7.26
CA LEU A 118 -14.75 -20.71 8.55
C LEU A 118 -15.80 -20.38 9.61
N PRO A 119 -15.55 -20.75 10.88
CA PRO A 119 -16.41 -20.35 11.99
C PRO A 119 -16.34 -18.83 12.22
N TYR A 120 -17.29 -18.32 13.00
CA TYR A 120 -17.37 -16.89 13.38
C TYR A 120 -17.53 -15.91 12.21
N ASP A 121 -18.11 -16.38 11.11
CA ASP A 121 -18.23 -15.58 9.85
C ASP A 121 -16.91 -14.98 9.39
N ALA A 122 -15.79 -15.64 9.71
CA ALA A 122 -14.46 -15.20 9.36
C ALA A 122 -14.23 -15.25 7.84
N VAL A 123 -13.78 -14.16 7.27
CA VAL A 123 -13.50 -14.06 5.84
C VAL A 123 -12.00 -13.95 5.62
N PRO A 124 -11.38 -14.92 4.91
CA PRO A 124 -9.97 -14.83 4.54
C PRO A 124 -9.77 -13.75 3.47
N GLY A 125 -8.88 -12.81 3.74
CA GLY A 125 -8.50 -11.74 2.82
C GLY A 125 -7.09 -11.94 2.25
N LEU A 126 -6.87 -11.52 1.02
CA LEU A 126 -5.52 -11.45 0.45
C LEU A 126 -4.91 -10.08 0.70
N ASN A 127 -3.69 -10.06 1.23
CA ASN A 127 -2.92 -8.81 1.33
C ASN A 127 -2.71 -8.20 -0.06
N PRO A 128 -2.58 -6.87 -0.17
CA PRO A 128 -2.24 -6.21 -1.43
C PRO A 128 -0.98 -6.80 -2.07
N LEU A 129 -0.90 -6.72 -3.40
CA LEU A 129 0.28 -7.16 -4.16
C LEU A 129 1.39 -6.12 -4.02
N THR A 130 2.13 -6.23 -2.95
CA THR A 130 3.28 -5.40 -2.66
C THR A 130 4.53 -6.24 -2.53
N SER A 131 5.69 -5.65 -2.77
CA SER A 131 6.97 -6.28 -2.45
C SER A 131 7.51 -5.76 -1.12
N PRO A 132 8.48 -6.43 -0.49
CA PRO A 132 9.18 -5.91 0.69
C PRO A 132 9.83 -4.54 0.45
N THR A 133 10.21 -4.26 -0.81
CA THR A 133 10.73 -2.96 -1.25
C THR A 133 9.66 -1.98 -1.71
N GLY A 134 8.38 -2.33 -1.62
CA GLY A 134 7.25 -1.58 -2.15
C GLY A 134 6.87 -0.33 -1.36
N GLU A 135 7.38 -0.12 -0.17
CA GLU A 135 7.18 1.12 0.58
C GLU A 135 7.96 2.25 -0.07
N ILE A 136 7.28 3.12 -0.82
CA ILE A 136 7.93 4.18 -1.61
C ILE A 136 7.84 5.56 -0.96
N PHE A 137 6.83 5.77 -0.10
CA PHE A 137 6.56 7.07 0.48
C PHE A 137 5.93 6.92 1.86
N ARG A 138 6.44 7.68 2.86
CA ARG A 138 5.89 7.73 4.22
C ARG A 138 5.71 9.18 4.64
N TYR A 139 4.60 9.45 5.28
CA TYR A 139 4.23 10.78 5.71
C TYR A 139 3.54 10.76 7.07
N VAL A 140 3.59 11.90 7.74
CA VAL A 140 2.82 12.17 8.95
C VAL A 140 1.81 13.28 8.68
N ILE A 141 0.73 13.29 9.46
CA ILE A 141 -0.30 14.31 9.36
C ILE A 141 -0.19 15.20 10.59
N GLU A 142 -0.08 16.50 10.35
CA GLU A 142 -0.05 17.55 11.36
C GLU A 142 -1.30 18.41 11.23
N SER A 143 -1.90 18.79 12.34
CA SER A 143 -3.01 19.73 12.37
C SER A 143 -2.94 20.60 13.60
N ASP A 144 -3.21 21.90 13.42
CA ASP A 144 -3.29 22.89 14.50
C ASP A 144 -4.65 22.85 15.21
N ASN A 145 -5.69 22.34 14.53
CA ASN A 145 -7.07 22.52 14.94
C ASN A 145 -7.84 21.22 15.19
N LEU A 146 -7.33 20.08 14.71
CA LEU A 146 -7.99 18.78 14.82
C LEU A 146 -7.36 17.95 15.93
N ASP A 147 -8.18 17.21 16.66
CA ASP A 147 -7.69 16.22 17.60
C ASP A 147 -7.19 14.94 16.87
N LEU A 148 -6.50 14.06 17.60
CA LEU A 148 -5.94 12.84 17.03
C LEU A 148 -7.00 11.91 16.40
N ARG A 149 -8.22 11.93 16.92
CA ARG A 149 -9.35 11.14 16.42
C ARG A 149 -9.81 11.68 15.08
N GLU A 150 -10.02 12.99 15.01
CA GLU A 150 -10.43 13.67 13.79
C GLU A 150 -9.39 13.53 12.68
N ILE A 151 -8.07 13.62 13.03
CA ILE A 151 -6.97 13.37 12.10
C ILE A 151 -7.01 11.92 11.60
N THR A 152 -7.28 10.96 12.48
CA THR A 152 -7.37 9.54 12.10
C THR A 152 -8.54 9.28 11.15
N ASP A 153 -9.70 9.88 11.43
CA ASP A 153 -10.88 9.74 10.57
C ASP A 153 -10.66 10.43 9.21
N LEU A 154 -10.04 11.62 9.19
CA LEU A 154 -9.65 12.32 7.98
C LEU A 154 -8.67 11.49 7.14
N HIS A 155 -7.68 10.88 7.79
CA HIS A 155 -6.73 9.98 7.13
C HIS A 155 -7.44 8.79 6.49
N LYS A 156 -8.29 8.10 7.25
CA LYS A 156 -8.98 6.88 6.83
C LYS A 156 -9.98 7.11 5.70
N TRP A 157 -10.73 8.22 5.76
CA TRP A 157 -11.87 8.43 4.87
C TRP A 157 -11.62 9.39 3.71
N VAL A 158 -10.57 10.22 3.79
CA VAL A 158 -10.25 11.20 2.77
C VAL A 158 -8.88 10.94 2.15
N ILE A 159 -7.82 10.87 2.96
CA ILE A 159 -6.45 10.80 2.45
C ILE A 159 -6.16 9.44 1.83
N ILE A 160 -6.39 8.35 2.55
CA ILE A 160 -6.16 6.97 2.05
C ILE A 160 -6.91 6.72 0.74
N PRO A 161 -8.23 6.96 0.65
CA PRO A 161 -8.97 6.72 -0.60
C PRO A 161 -8.44 7.53 -1.78
N ARG A 162 -7.99 8.78 -1.55
CA ARG A 162 -7.44 9.62 -2.61
C ARG A 162 -6.08 9.11 -3.09
N LEU A 163 -5.20 8.72 -2.19
CA LEU A 163 -3.88 8.17 -2.55
C LEU A 163 -3.99 6.79 -3.23
N LYS A 164 -4.96 5.97 -2.85
CA LYS A 164 -5.24 4.67 -3.52
C LYS A 164 -5.74 4.81 -4.95
N GLN A 165 -6.22 5.97 -5.37
CA GLN A 165 -6.61 6.24 -6.76
C GLN A 165 -5.40 6.52 -7.66
N VAL A 166 -4.23 6.77 -7.11
CA VAL A 166 -3.01 6.98 -7.89
C VAL A 166 -2.61 5.67 -8.56
N THR A 167 -2.42 5.71 -9.86
CA THR A 167 -2.02 4.54 -10.65
C THR A 167 -0.70 3.97 -10.14
N GLY A 168 -0.68 2.68 -9.86
CA GLY A 168 0.52 1.99 -9.35
C GLY A 168 0.63 1.95 -7.82
N VAL A 169 -0.25 2.60 -7.08
CA VAL A 169 -0.37 2.40 -5.63
C VAL A 169 -1.14 1.11 -5.35
N ALA A 170 -0.56 0.22 -4.57
CA ALA A 170 -1.18 -1.04 -4.15
C ALA A 170 -2.08 -0.86 -2.94
N ASP A 171 -1.56 -0.16 -1.95
CA ASP A 171 -2.26 0.16 -0.71
C ASP A 171 -1.63 1.36 0.00
N VAL A 172 -2.37 1.91 0.96
CA VAL A 172 -1.89 2.92 1.89
C VAL A 172 -2.21 2.44 3.30
N SER A 173 -1.18 2.05 4.03
CA SER A 173 -1.31 1.57 5.41
C SER A 173 -1.33 2.74 6.38
N ASN A 174 -2.13 2.58 7.44
CA ASN A 174 -2.18 3.51 8.56
C ASN A 174 -1.38 2.97 9.74
N TYR A 175 -0.58 3.82 10.39
CA TYR A 175 0.07 3.52 11.64
C TYR A 175 -0.17 4.64 12.65
N GLY A 176 -0.39 4.28 13.92
CA GLY A 176 -0.79 5.25 14.96
C GLY A 176 -2.27 5.65 14.86
N GLY A 177 -2.60 6.77 15.45
CA GLY A 177 -3.97 7.28 15.49
C GLY A 177 -4.91 6.55 16.46
N ILE A 178 -6.18 6.92 16.44
CA ILE A 178 -7.24 6.38 17.30
C ILE A 178 -8.43 5.98 16.45
N THR A 179 -8.74 4.68 16.39
CA THR A 179 -10.00 4.24 15.75
C THR A 179 -11.16 4.49 16.70
N THR A 180 -12.07 5.36 16.29
CA THR A 180 -13.27 5.70 17.06
C THR A 180 -14.25 4.54 17.09
N GLN A 181 -14.80 4.28 18.26
CA GLN A 181 -15.92 3.35 18.44
C GLN A 181 -16.97 3.94 19.39
N TYR A 182 -18.23 3.56 19.20
CA TYR A 182 -19.29 3.83 20.15
C TYR A 182 -19.19 2.84 21.29
N GLN A 183 -19.03 3.30 22.51
CA GLN A 183 -18.97 2.47 23.71
C GLN A 183 -20.20 2.63 24.55
N ILE A 184 -20.77 1.49 24.95
CA ILE A 184 -21.94 1.40 25.83
C ILE A 184 -21.44 0.79 27.14
N GLU A 185 -21.32 1.60 28.19
CA GLU A 185 -20.99 1.15 29.53
C GLU A 185 -22.26 0.85 30.30
N LEU A 186 -22.69 -0.41 30.27
CA LEU A 186 -23.92 -0.84 30.93
C LEU A 186 -23.77 -0.82 32.46
N ASN A 187 -24.83 -0.43 33.14
CA ASN A 187 -24.92 -0.45 34.59
C ASN A 187 -25.63 -1.74 35.06
N PRO A 188 -24.94 -2.72 35.70
CA PRO A 188 -25.55 -3.99 36.10
C PRO A 188 -26.73 -3.85 37.04
N ARG A 189 -26.71 -2.86 37.95
CA ARG A 189 -27.82 -2.64 38.88
C ARG A 189 -29.09 -2.18 38.18
N LYS A 190 -28.95 -1.29 37.18
CA LYS A 190 -30.08 -0.85 36.40
C LYS A 190 -30.61 -1.95 35.47
N MET A 191 -29.73 -2.78 34.94
CA MET A 191 -30.12 -3.94 34.14
C MET A 191 -30.95 -4.93 35.01
N GLU A 192 -30.53 -5.18 36.24
CA GLU A 192 -31.27 -6.02 37.20
C GLU A 192 -32.60 -5.39 37.59
N GLU A 193 -32.65 -4.06 37.84
CA GLU A 193 -33.86 -3.31 38.16
C GLU A 193 -34.93 -3.43 37.08
N TYR A 194 -34.54 -3.36 35.82
CA TYR A 194 -35.45 -3.47 34.66
C TYR A 194 -35.57 -4.90 34.13
N ASP A 195 -34.93 -5.89 34.77
CA ASP A 195 -34.89 -7.29 34.32
C ASP A 195 -34.50 -7.38 32.81
N ILE A 196 -33.32 -6.82 32.47
CA ILE A 196 -32.75 -6.77 31.10
C ILE A 196 -31.44 -7.55 31.11
N SER A 197 -31.30 -8.52 30.21
CA SER A 197 -30.06 -9.27 30.00
C SER A 197 -29.12 -8.57 29.01
N LEU A 198 -27.83 -8.96 29.03
CA LEU A 198 -26.86 -8.44 28.04
C LEU A 198 -27.26 -8.83 26.60
N SER A 199 -27.79 -10.05 26.42
CA SER A 199 -28.27 -10.49 25.11
C SER A 199 -29.42 -9.64 24.58
N ASP A 200 -30.35 -9.20 25.46
CA ASP A 200 -31.43 -8.32 25.05
C ASP A 200 -30.90 -6.98 24.52
N VAL A 201 -29.91 -6.41 25.21
CA VAL A 201 -29.28 -5.17 24.77
C VAL A 201 -28.59 -5.34 23.42
N THR A 202 -27.80 -6.39 23.25
CA THR A 202 -27.08 -6.67 22.00
C THR A 202 -28.05 -6.84 20.84
N GLU A 203 -29.06 -7.70 21.00
CA GLU A 203 -30.09 -7.94 19.98
C GLU A 203 -30.84 -6.66 19.60
N LYS A 204 -31.24 -5.85 20.59
CA LYS A 204 -31.99 -4.61 20.32
C LYS A 204 -31.11 -3.56 19.65
N VAL A 205 -29.85 -3.44 20.01
CA VAL A 205 -28.91 -2.51 19.34
C VAL A 205 -28.67 -2.93 17.89
N GLU A 206 -28.45 -4.22 17.63
CA GLU A 206 -28.27 -4.73 16.27
C GLU A 206 -29.52 -4.53 15.41
N MET A 207 -30.70 -4.87 15.92
CA MET A 207 -31.98 -4.70 15.22
C MET A 207 -32.31 -3.24 14.91
N ASN A 208 -31.92 -2.30 15.74
CA ASN A 208 -32.21 -0.89 15.59
C ASN A 208 -31.14 -0.09 14.85
N ASN A 209 -30.05 -0.74 14.41
CA ASN A 209 -28.99 -0.10 13.61
C ASN A 209 -28.99 -0.58 12.16
N VAL A 210 -30.16 -0.61 11.56
CA VAL A 210 -30.37 -1.09 10.17
C VAL A 210 -31.33 -0.15 9.42
N ASN A 211 -31.00 0.14 8.17
CA ASN A 211 -31.94 0.83 7.28
C ASN A 211 -32.99 -0.15 6.75
N ALA A 212 -34.24 0.21 6.86
CA ALA A 212 -35.32 -0.57 6.27
C ALA A 212 -35.51 -0.18 4.80
N GLY A 213 -35.53 -1.18 3.93
CA GLY A 213 -35.95 -0.99 2.54
C GLY A 213 -37.41 -0.58 2.48
N GLY A 214 -37.72 0.41 1.66
CA GLY A 214 -39.07 0.89 1.49
C GLY A 214 -39.62 0.60 0.11
N SER A 215 -40.88 0.92 -0.09
CA SER A 215 -41.62 0.80 -1.34
C SER A 215 -41.55 2.07 -2.16
N MET A 216 -41.88 1.96 -3.44
CA MET A 216 -42.16 3.14 -4.29
C MET A 216 -43.62 3.54 -4.17
N LEU A 217 -43.87 4.82 -3.87
CA LEU A 217 -45.18 5.42 -3.90
C LEU A 217 -45.30 6.24 -5.19
N SER A 218 -46.13 5.78 -6.12
CA SER A 218 -46.45 6.52 -7.35
C SER A 218 -47.65 7.42 -7.11
N ARG A 219 -47.50 8.72 -7.38
CA ARG A 219 -48.58 9.70 -7.29
C ARG A 219 -48.55 10.57 -8.54
N GLY A 220 -49.47 10.26 -9.49
CA GLY A 220 -49.47 10.87 -10.82
C GLY A 220 -48.21 10.46 -11.58
N ASP A 221 -47.52 11.42 -12.19
CA ASP A 221 -46.31 11.20 -12.97
C ASP A 221 -45.02 11.15 -12.11
N LEU A 222 -45.16 11.23 -10.78
CA LEU A 222 -44.03 11.21 -9.85
C LEU A 222 -43.97 9.91 -9.06
N SER A 223 -42.77 9.36 -8.93
CA SER A 223 -42.47 8.20 -8.07
C SER A 223 -41.59 8.64 -6.90
N TYR A 224 -42.05 8.36 -5.69
CA TYR A 224 -41.32 8.62 -4.46
C TYR A 224 -40.77 7.32 -3.89
N VAL A 225 -39.47 7.29 -3.59
CA VAL A 225 -38.83 6.16 -2.88
C VAL A 225 -38.98 6.42 -1.38
N ILE A 226 -39.69 5.55 -0.68
CA ILE A 226 -39.80 5.57 0.78
C ILE A 226 -38.66 4.67 1.33
N ARG A 227 -37.89 5.19 2.28
CA ARG A 227 -36.88 4.40 3.00
C ARG A 227 -36.94 4.70 4.49
N GLY A 228 -36.85 3.67 5.32
CA GLY A 228 -36.67 3.83 6.76
C GLY A 228 -35.19 4.08 7.04
N ILE A 229 -34.86 5.20 7.68
CA ILE A 229 -33.49 5.51 8.12
C ILE A 229 -33.38 5.09 9.58
N GLY A 230 -32.69 3.96 9.85
CA GLY A 230 -32.51 3.41 11.19
C GLY A 230 -31.03 3.33 11.62
N LEU A 231 -30.07 3.65 10.72
CA LEU A 231 -28.66 3.70 11.10
C LEU A 231 -28.39 4.81 12.11
N VAL A 232 -27.71 4.44 13.19
CA VAL A 232 -27.25 5.35 14.24
C VAL A 232 -26.21 6.33 13.65
N LYS A 233 -26.42 7.63 13.88
CA LYS A 233 -25.53 8.69 13.40
C LYS A 233 -24.66 9.26 14.51
N ASP A 234 -25.20 9.33 15.71
CA ASP A 234 -24.54 9.91 16.87
C ASP A 234 -24.91 9.16 18.17
N LEU A 235 -24.31 9.58 19.29
CA LEU A 235 -24.61 8.99 20.60
C LEU A 235 -26.07 9.20 21.05
N LYS A 236 -26.74 10.26 20.55
CA LYS A 236 -28.14 10.55 20.91
C LYS A 236 -29.07 9.57 20.22
N ASP A 237 -28.83 9.25 18.97
CA ASP A 237 -29.59 8.22 18.26
C ASP A 237 -29.43 6.87 18.93
N LEU A 238 -28.18 6.53 19.30
CA LEU A 238 -27.87 5.29 20.02
C LEU A 238 -28.58 5.23 21.37
N GLY A 239 -28.58 6.32 22.13
CA GLY A 239 -29.21 6.40 23.46
C GLY A 239 -30.74 6.23 23.43
N ARG A 240 -31.38 6.59 22.32
CA ARG A 240 -32.83 6.49 22.14
C ARG A 240 -33.34 5.12 21.69
N ILE A 241 -32.44 4.16 21.53
CA ILE A 241 -32.86 2.79 21.23
C ILE A 241 -33.66 2.24 22.42
N VAL A 242 -34.88 1.78 22.12
CA VAL A 242 -35.75 1.15 23.14
C VAL A 242 -35.32 -0.30 23.34
N ILE A 243 -34.87 -0.62 24.55
CA ILE A 243 -34.43 -1.98 24.90
C ILE A 243 -35.60 -2.83 25.36
N LYS A 244 -36.45 -2.29 26.23
CA LYS A 244 -37.64 -2.95 26.79
C LYS A 244 -38.77 -1.97 26.95
N THR A 245 -39.99 -2.45 27.00
CA THR A 245 -41.14 -1.65 27.39
C THR A 245 -41.69 -2.24 28.69
N ASP A 246 -41.65 -1.46 29.77
CA ASP A 246 -42.17 -1.86 31.05
C ASP A 246 -43.46 -1.11 31.36
N ASN A 247 -44.53 -1.85 31.57
CA ASN A 247 -45.87 -1.28 31.83
C ASN A 247 -46.31 -0.16 30.87
N GLY A 248 -45.92 -0.24 29.60
CA GLY A 248 -46.21 0.77 28.57
C GLY A 248 -45.22 1.94 28.53
N VAL A 249 -44.21 1.97 29.39
CA VAL A 249 -43.13 2.96 29.42
C VAL A 249 -41.88 2.38 28.74
N PRO A 250 -41.33 3.03 27.71
CA PRO A 250 -40.11 2.57 27.07
C PRO A 250 -38.89 2.79 27.99
N VAL A 251 -38.05 1.77 28.11
CA VAL A 251 -36.73 1.85 28.74
C VAL A 251 -35.70 2.01 27.62
N TYR A 252 -35.00 3.12 27.62
CA TYR A 252 -33.99 3.46 26.62
C TYR A 252 -32.62 2.96 27.01
N LEU A 253 -31.73 2.86 26.03
CA LEU A 253 -30.35 2.48 26.28
C LEU A 253 -29.62 3.45 27.24
N ASP A 254 -29.93 4.77 27.15
CA ASP A 254 -29.44 5.80 28.08
C ASP A 254 -29.90 5.58 29.53
N ASP A 255 -31.03 4.90 29.74
CA ASP A 255 -31.55 4.64 31.11
C ASP A 255 -30.72 3.57 31.80
N ILE A 256 -30.15 2.62 31.06
CA ILE A 256 -29.44 1.44 31.59
C ILE A 256 -27.92 1.53 31.46
N GLY A 257 -27.40 2.50 30.70
CA GLY A 257 -25.98 2.63 30.43
C GLY A 257 -25.51 4.05 30.27
N LYS A 258 -24.20 4.21 30.14
CA LYS A 258 -23.54 5.46 29.79
C LYS A 258 -22.91 5.30 28.40
N LEU A 259 -23.26 6.20 27.49
CA LEU A 259 -22.77 6.21 26.13
C LEU A 259 -21.63 7.21 25.98
N LYS A 260 -20.58 6.80 25.31
CA LYS A 260 -19.44 7.67 25.01
C LYS A 260 -18.73 7.25 23.72
N TYR A 261 -18.00 8.19 23.13
CA TYR A 261 -16.98 7.84 22.14
C TYR A 261 -15.78 7.25 22.87
N GLY A 262 -15.41 6.06 22.50
CA GLY A 262 -14.22 5.38 22.98
C GLY A 262 -13.22 5.16 21.86
N SER A 263 -12.15 4.47 22.16
CA SER A 263 -11.15 4.03 21.21
C SER A 263 -11.06 2.52 21.18
N LEU A 264 -10.85 1.95 20.00
CA LEU A 264 -10.38 0.59 19.90
C LEU A 264 -9.03 0.47 20.64
N GLU A 265 -8.76 -0.69 21.23
CA GLU A 265 -7.48 -0.93 21.89
C GLU A 265 -6.33 -0.71 20.93
N ARG A 266 -5.39 0.15 21.31
CA ARG A 266 -4.27 0.56 20.44
C ARG A 266 -3.13 -0.42 20.60
N LYS A 267 -2.63 -0.91 19.47
CA LYS A 267 -1.44 -1.80 19.43
C LYS A 267 -0.12 -1.04 19.31
N GLY A 268 -0.17 0.26 19.03
CA GLY A 268 1.01 1.11 18.88
C GLY A 268 0.68 2.59 18.92
N VAL A 269 1.71 3.38 19.18
CA VAL A 269 1.68 4.84 19.21
C VAL A 269 2.78 5.36 18.32
N LEU A 270 2.51 6.40 17.54
CA LEU A 270 3.49 7.08 16.71
C LEU A 270 4.02 8.32 17.40
N GLY A 271 5.30 8.33 17.73
CA GLY A 271 6.02 9.55 18.06
C GLY A 271 6.83 10.04 16.86
N PHE A 272 6.87 11.35 16.63
CA PHE A 272 7.61 11.94 15.54
C PHE A 272 8.36 13.20 15.97
N TYR A 273 9.62 13.31 15.52
CA TYR A 273 10.46 14.47 15.73
C TYR A 273 11.40 14.69 14.53
N ASP A 274 11.37 15.88 13.93
CA ASP A 274 12.22 16.25 12.79
C ASP A 274 13.06 17.53 13.03
N GLY A 275 13.16 17.98 14.28
CA GLY A 275 13.83 19.24 14.66
C GLY A 275 12.92 20.46 14.60
N LYS A 276 11.78 20.40 13.93
CA LYS A 276 10.77 21.46 13.84
C LYS A 276 9.45 21.03 14.44
N ARG A 277 9.05 19.78 14.17
CA ARG A 277 7.81 19.16 14.64
C ARG A 277 8.12 18.19 15.76
N ASN A 278 7.30 18.19 16.79
CA ASN A 278 7.44 17.27 17.91
C ASN A 278 6.05 16.89 18.42
N PHE A 279 5.64 15.65 18.14
CA PHE A 279 4.44 15.09 18.74
C PHE A 279 4.68 13.65 19.20
N SER A 280 4.14 13.36 20.37
CA SER A 280 4.28 12.05 21.03
C SER A 280 3.23 11.05 20.56
N ASP A 281 2.22 11.51 19.86
CA ASP A 281 1.13 10.69 19.33
C ASP A 281 0.61 11.30 18.02
N GLY A 282 0.62 10.52 16.96
CA GLY A 282 0.29 11.00 15.63
C GLY A 282 -0.26 9.91 14.72
N VAL A 283 -0.45 10.28 13.47
CA VAL A 283 -0.91 9.41 12.37
C VAL A 283 0.13 9.41 11.28
N GLU A 284 0.55 8.22 10.88
CA GLU A 284 1.44 7.98 9.75
C GLU A 284 0.70 7.24 8.64
N GLY A 285 0.95 7.66 7.41
CA GLY A 285 0.57 6.92 6.22
C GLY A 285 1.79 6.34 5.53
N ILE A 286 1.67 5.09 5.09
CA ILE A 286 2.71 4.37 4.36
C ILE A 286 2.14 3.98 3.00
N VAL A 287 2.64 4.60 1.93
CA VAL A 287 2.22 4.31 0.55
C VAL A 287 3.03 3.14 0.03
N GLN A 288 2.32 2.11 -0.38
CA GLN A 288 2.88 0.88 -0.94
C GLN A 288 2.59 0.79 -2.43
N MET A 289 3.65 0.58 -3.21
CA MET A 289 3.58 0.45 -4.66
C MET A 289 3.22 -0.99 -5.08
N LEU A 290 2.47 -1.11 -6.15
CA LEU A 290 2.25 -2.39 -6.82
C LEU A 290 3.57 -2.94 -7.36
N ARG A 291 3.77 -4.24 -7.18
CA ARG A 291 4.94 -4.94 -7.70
C ARG A 291 5.08 -4.75 -9.20
N GLY A 292 6.30 -4.47 -9.68
CA GLY A 292 6.60 -4.29 -11.09
C GLY A 292 6.23 -2.93 -11.69
N GLN A 293 5.72 -1.98 -10.90
CA GLN A 293 5.47 -0.62 -11.36
C GLN A 293 6.75 0.24 -11.33
N ASN A 294 6.71 1.36 -12.04
CA ASN A 294 7.82 2.32 -12.06
C ASN A 294 7.72 3.28 -10.86
N PRO A 295 8.65 3.22 -9.88
CA PRO A 295 8.59 4.05 -8.69
C PRO A 295 8.52 5.54 -8.97
N SER A 296 9.25 6.05 -9.97
CA SER A 296 9.28 7.47 -10.32
C SER A 296 7.92 7.97 -10.77
N GLN A 297 7.20 7.20 -11.61
CA GLN A 297 5.88 7.56 -12.10
C GLN A 297 4.83 7.50 -10.99
N VAL A 298 4.91 6.49 -10.13
CA VAL A 298 3.98 6.36 -9.00
C VAL A 298 4.20 7.50 -8.01
N LEU A 299 5.45 7.84 -7.69
CA LEU A 299 5.79 8.95 -6.81
C LEU A 299 5.33 10.30 -7.36
N GLU A 300 5.49 10.55 -8.66
CA GLU A 300 4.95 11.75 -9.31
C GLU A 300 3.43 11.89 -9.08
N GLY A 301 2.69 10.79 -9.26
CA GLY A 301 1.26 10.74 -8.98
C GLY A 301 0.92 10.94 -7.51
N VAL A 302 1.71 10.38 -6.59
CA VAL A 302 1.55 10.55 -5.14
C VAL A 302 1.80 11.99 -4.73
N HIS A 303 2.85 12.63 -5.23
CA HIS A 303 3.13 14.05 -4.99
C HIS A 303 1.99 14.95 -5.47
N ALA A 304 1.51 14.75 -6.69
CA ALA A 304 0.37 15.51 -7.22
C ALA A 304 -0.88 15.36 -6.36
N ALA A 305 -1.17 14.13 -5.89
CA ALA A 305 -2.32 13.88 -5.01
C ALA A 305 -2.15 14.52 -3.62
N ILE A 306 -0.93 14.56 -3.07
CA ILE A 306 -0.64 15.22 -1.79
C ILE A 306 -0.76 16.74 -1.93
N ASP A 307 -0.27 17.32 -3.02
CA ASP A 307 -0.41 18.74 -3.29
C ASP A 307 -1.88 19.15 -3.41
N GLU A 308 -2.69 18.37 -4.13
CA GLU A 308 -4.14 18.55 -4.18
C GLU A 308 -4.78 18.46 -2.79
N LEU A 309 -4.46 17.42 -2.02
CA LEU A 309 -4.97 17.25 -0.66
C LEU A 309 -4.61 18.45 0.23
N ASN A 310 -3.36 18.85 0.26
CA ASN A 310 -2.89 19.96 1.11
C ASN A 310 -3.47 21.32 0.73
N ASN A 311 -3.72 21.59 -0.57
CA ASN A 311 -4.15 22.89 -1.03
C ASN A 311 -5.67 23.04 -1.16
N GLU A 312 -6.39 21.96 -1.47
CA GLU A 312 -7.80 22.04 -1.87
C GLU A 312 -8.75 21.25 -0.97
N VAL A 313 -8.31 20.14 -0.38
CA VAL A 313 -9.21 19.18 0.28
C VAL A 313 -9.14 19.24 1.80
N LEU A 314 -7.93 19.33 2.35
CA LEU A 314 -7.73 19.29 3.79
C LEU A 314 -8.19 20.58 4.48
N PRO A 315 -8.71 20.50 5.71
CA PRO A 315 -9.04 21.69 6.52
C PRO A 315 -7.81 22.57 6.70
N LYS A 316 -8.03 23.90 6.78
CA LYS A 316 -6.96 24.86 7.02
C LYS A 316 -6.18 24.55 8.30
N GLY A 317 -4.86 24.57 8.23
CA GLY A 317 -3.97 24.21 9.35
C GLY A 317 -3.73 22.70 9.47
N THR A 318 -4.20 21.90 8.51
CA THR A 318 -3.89 20.46 8.43
C THR A 318 -3.04 20.21 7.21
N HIS A 319 -1.91 19.53 7.39
CA HIS A 319 -0.93 19.26 6.33
C HIS A 319 -0.37 17.86 6.40
N ILE A 320 -0.13 17.28 5.23
CA ILE A 320 0.61 16.03 5.05
C ILE A 320 2.09 16.38 4.88
N HIS A 321 2.94 15.84 5.75
CA HIS A 321 4.38 16.06 5.73
C HIS A 321 5.12 14.77 5.41
N PRO A 322 5.78 14.68 4.23
CA PRO A 322 6.63 13.55 3.91
C PRO A 322 7.89 13.56 4.79
N PHE A 323 8.31 12.38 5.25
CA PHE A 323 9.60 12.20 5.94
C PHE A 323 10.45 11.08 5.32
N MET A 324 9.84 10.17 4.56
CA MET A 324 10.54 9.24 3.70
C MET A 324 9.98 9.34 2.29
N ASP A 325 10.81 9.74 1.36
CA ASP A 325 10.49 9.86 -0.05
C ASP A 325 11.60 9.25 -0.87
N ARG A 326 11.27 8.19 -1.61
CA ARG A 326 12.25 7.49 -2.46
C ARG A 326 12.65 8.26 -3.71
N THR A 327 11.97 9.33 -4.08
CA THR A 327 12.36 10.19 -5.21
C THR A 327 13.81 10.62 -5.10
N ASN A 328 14.25 11.06 -3.91
CA ASN A 328 15.64 11.46 -3.68
C ASN A 328 16.64 10.35 -3.97
N LEU A 329 16.30 9.11 -3.61
CA LEU A 329 17.18 7.95 -3.84
C LEU A 329 17.25 7.58 -5.32
N VAL A 330 16.11 7.61 -6.01
CA VAL A 330 16.01 7.36 -7.45
C VAL A 330 16.80 8.42 -8.21
N ASP A 331 16.62 9.69 -7.87
CA ASP A 331 17.33 10.82 -8.52
C ASP A 331 18.84 10.76 -8.31
N MET A 332 19.31 10.45 -7.11
CA MET A 332 20.74 10.24 -6.84
C MET A 332 21.32 9.09 -7.65
N THR A 333 20.59 7.99 -7.75
CA THR A 333 21.00 6.82 -8.54
C THR A 333 21.07 7.16 -10.02
N LEU A 334 20.05 7.82 -10.56
CA LEU A 334 20.01 8.31 -11.94
C LEU A 334 21.14 9.26 -12.25
N HIS A 335 21.38 10.22 -11.37
CA HIS A 335 22.47 11.20 -11.53
C HIS A 335 23.83 10.49 -11.57
N THR A 336 24.07 9.56 -10.66
CA THR A 336 25.33 8.81 -10.58
C THR A 336 25.58 7.95 -11.82
N VAL A 337 24.55 7.21 -12.27
CA VAL A 337 24.64 6.37 -13.48
C VAL A 337 24.84 7.22 -14.71
N SER A 338 24.03 8.29 -14.88
CA SER A 338 24.12 9.19 -16.03
C SER A 338 25.50 9.88 -16.09
N HIS A 339 26.00 10.38 -14.96
CA HIS A 339 27.31 11.03 -14.87
C HIS A 339 28.44 10.04 -15.24
N THR A 340 28.38 8.82 -14.72
CA THR A 340 29.41 7.79 -14.98
C THR A 340 29.42 7.38 -16.47
N LEU A 341 28.24 7.17 -17.06
CA LEU A 341 28.10 6.87 -18.49
C LEU A 341 28.62 8.02 -19.36
N PHE A 342 28.26 9.27 -19.03
CA PHE A 342 28.70 10.44 -19.76
C PHE A 342 30.20 10.65 -19.68
N MET A 343 30.80 10.48 -18.52
CA MET A 343 32.27 10.53 -18.34
C MET A 343 32.97 9.41 -19.11
N GLY A 344 32.44 8.19 -19.06
CA GLY A 344 32.94 7.06 -19.84
C GLY A 344 32.89 7.33 -21.35
N MET A 345 31.78 7.87 -21.84
CA MET A 345 31.61 8.27 -23.26
C MET A 345 32.62 9.33 -23.69
N ILE A 346 32.82 10.39 -22.87
CA ILE A 346 33.82 11.44 -23.14
C ILE A 346 35.22 10.82 -23.22
N LEU A 347 35.58 9.95 -22.28
CA LEU A 347 36.88 9.28 -22.25
C LEU A 347 37.10 8.48 -23.52
N VAL A 348 36.12 7.68 -23.96
CA VAL A 348 36.19 6.89 -25.19
C VAL A 348 36.36 7.79 -26.42
N ILE A 349 35.60 8.86 -26.53
CA ILE A 349 35.70 9.83 -27.63
C ILE A 349 37.09 10.48 -27.65
N LEU A 350 37.60 10.88 -26.48
CA LEU A 350 38.92 11.49 -26.35
C LEU A 350 40.04 10.52 -26.78
N VAL A 351 39.95 9.26 -26.35
CA VAL A 351 40.92 8.20 -26.78
C VAL A 351 40.84 7.98 -28.30
N LEU A 352 39.66 7.95 -28.90
CA LEU A 352 39.46 7.79 -30.31
C LEU A 352 40.05 8.97 -31.10
N ILE A 353 39.78 10.24 -30.66
CA ILE A 353 40.35 11.45 -31.27
C ILE A 353 41.89 11.41 -31.22
N LEU A 354 42.45 11.10 -30.03
CA LEU A 354 43.90 10.99 -29.86
C LEU A 354 44.53 9.86 -30.75
N SER A 355 43.82 8.74 -30.90
CA SER A 355 44.25 7.63 -31.75
C SER A 355 44.19 7.96 -33.26
N CYS A 356 43.18 8.77 -33.69
CA CYS A 356 43.01 9.15 -35.06
C CYS A 356 43.89 10.32 -35.50
N TYR A 357 44.50 11.06 -34.56
CA TYR A 357 45.32 12.24 -34.90
C TYR A 357 46.75 11.77 -35.35
N PRO A 358 47.15 11.95 -36.66
CA PRO A 358 48.34 11.35 -37.19
C PRO A 358 49.65 11.91 -36.62
N LYS A 359 49.63 13.02 -35.87
CA LYS A 359 50.79 13.60 -35.19
C LYS A 359 51.08 13.08 -33.82
N PHE A 360 50.12 12.38 -33.17
CA PHE A 360 50.31 11.75 -31.86
C PHE A 360 50.68 10.31 -32.03
N ARG A 361 51.93 10.05 -32.48
CA ARG A 361 52.53 8.72 -32.58
C ARG A 361 52.94 8.20 -31.19
N ILE A 362 51.96 8.09 -30.29
CA ILE A 362 52.14 7.35 -28.98
C ILE A 362 52.17 5.83 -29.24
N THR A 363 51.75 5.40 -30.42
CA THR A 363 51.56 3.97 -30.76
C THR A 363 52.83 3.09 -30.70
N LYS A 364 54.04 3.64 -30.78
CA LYS A 364 55.26 2.83 -30.63
C LYS A 364 55.72 2.65 -29.18
N PHE A 365 55.34 3.60 -28.31
CA PHE A 365 55.83 3.54 -26.90
C PHE A 365 54.92 2.68 -26.01
N ILE A 366 53.63 2.70 -26.25
CA ILE A 366 52.62 1.97 -25.44
C ILE A 366 52.57 0.50 -25.92
N GLN A 367 52.61 0.22 -27.24
CA GLN A 367 52.60 -1.15 -27.74
C GLN A 367 53.84 -1.96 -27.27
N THR A 368 55.04 -1.35 -27.22
CA THR A 368 56.24 -2.02 -26.74
C THR A 368 56.23 -2.23 -25.23
N LYS A 369 55.62 -1.36 -24.45
CA LYS A 369 55.60 -1.51 -22.97
C LYS A 369 54.47 -2.39 -22.46
N ILE A 370 53.30 -2.39 -23.11
CA ILE A 370 52.18 -3.27 -22.71
C ILE A 370 52.40 -4.69 -23.18
N LEU A 371 52.95 -4.92 -24.37
CA LEU A 371 53.30 -6.25 -24.83
C LEU A 371 54.47 -6.84 -24.03
N SER A 372 55.47 -6.06 -23.62
CA SER A 372 56.55 -6.56 -22.75
C SER A 372 56.11 -6.81 -21.32
N GLN A 373 55.05 -6.21 -20.82
CA GLN A 373 54.48 -6.53 -19.49
C GLN A 373 53.50 -7.71 -19.53
N LEU A 374 52.83 -7.96 -20.66
CA LEU A 374 51.99 -9.15 -20.82
C LEU A 374 52.81 -10.41 -21.02
N ASP A 375 53.96 -10.32 -21.67
CA ASP A 375 54.92 -11.45 -21.77
C ASP A 375 55.59 -11.81 -20.41
N PHE A 376 55.63 -10.87 -19.48
CA PHE A 376 56.14 -11.12 -18.11
C PHE A 376 55.10 -11.72 -17.14
N LEU A 377 53.82 -11.70 -17.50
CA LEU A 377 52.73 -12.32 -16.73
C LEU A 377 52.31 -13.71 -17.23
N LEU A 378 52.91 -14.18 -18.31
CA LEU A 378 52.65 -15.51 -18.92
C LEU A 378 53.83 -16.50 -18.77
N TYR A 379 54.84 -16.17 -17.98
CA TYR A 379 55.91 -17.05 -17.43
C TYR A 379 55.79 -17.02 -15.89
#